data_15d35c6f7d5f03e93fe4fb8582616287
#
_entry.id   15d35c6f7d5f03e93fe4fb8582616287
#
_cell.length_a   1.000
_cell.length_b   1.000
_cell.length_c   1.000
_cell.angle_alpha   90.00
_cell.angle_beta   90.00
_cell.angle_gamma   90.00
#
_symmetry.space_group_name_H-M   'P 1'
#
loop_
_entity.id
_entity.type
_entity.pdbx_description
1 polymer ?
#
loop_
_entity_poly.entity_id
_entity_poly.type
_entity_poly.pdbx_seq_one_letter_code
_entity_poly.pdbx_strand_id
1 'polypeptide(L)'
;MNRALGIRLSDKRYEEIKRVVVKMFADHGVSCVPISGFEIAKKMGVKVIPYSARPESVQQLMRKESLDGFSTEKEEGDWYIFYNDDDEHDYGRINNTIMHEIGHIVLDHSEDSELAEKEVKFFAKYALAPPALIHKLKLNDAQDIADIFEISYEAAGYALNYYNKWLNYGGIHYKDYELRMLRLFAAVG
;
A
#
# COMPACT_ATOMS: atom_id res chain seq x y z
N MET A 1 -18.87 -9.99 28.41
CA MET A 1 -18.24 -10.22 27.09
C MET A 1 -17.17 -9.14 26.86
N ASN A 2 -15.90 -9.47 27.16
CA ASN A 2 -14.78 -8.58 26.86
C ASN A 2 -14.60 -8.55 25.33
N ARG A 3 -14.92 -7.42 24.68
CA ARG A 3 -14.37 -7.15 23.37
C ARG A 3 -12.87 -7.01 23.55
N ALA A 4 -12.10 -7.94 23.00
CA ALA A 4 -10.67 -7.78 22.86
C ALA A 4 -10.45 -6.42 22.17
N LEU A 5 -9.89 -5.46 22.89
CA LEU A 5 -9.44 -4.18 22.34
C LEU A 5 -8.29 -4.53 21.40
N GLY A 6 -8.59 -4.63 20.09
CA GLY A 6 -7.58 -4.89 19.09
C GLY A 6 -6.45 -3.85 19.22
N ILE A 7 -5.21 -4.26 19.01
CA ILE A 7 -4.03 -3.40 19.03
C ILE A 7 -4.30 -2.18 18.13
N ARG A 8 -4.14 -0.97 18.67
CA ARG A 8 -4.24 0.29 17.92
C ARG A 8 -2.84 0.86 17.76
N LEU A 9 -2.50 1.29 16.54
CA LEU A 9 -1.27 2.04 16.30
C LEU A 9 -1.34 3.39 17.03
N SER A 10 -0.20 3.83 17.56
CA SER A 10 -0.09 5.19 18.12
C SER A 10 -0.11 6.24 17.00
N ASP A 11 -0.54 7.46 17.32
CA ASP A 11 -0.54 8.56 16.36
C ASP A 11 0.88 8.84 15.83
N LYS A 12 1.90 8.70 16.68
CA LYS A 12 3.30 8.79 16.30
C LYS A 12 3.66 7.75 15.24
N ARG A 13 3.23 6.48 15.43
CA ARG A 13 3.53 5.40 14.48
C ARG A 13 2.84 5.62 13.14
N TYR A 14 1.60 6.10 13.13
CA TYR A 14 0.95 6.52 11.88
C TYR A 14 1.76 7.58 11.12
N GLU A 15 2.29 8.59 11.81
CA GLU A 15 3.11 9.62 11.19
C GLU A 15 4.45 9.09 10.66
N GLU A 16 5.08 8.16 11.37
CA GLU A 16 6.30 7.48 10.91
C GLU A 16 6.04 6.72 9.61
N ILE A 17 4.99 5.90 9.55
CA ILE A 17 4.62 5.13 8.36
C ILE A 17 4.37 6.05 7.16
N LYS A 18 3.64 7.16 7.32
CA LYS A 18 3.41 8.14 6.25
C LYS A 18 4.71 8.72 5.70
N ARG A 19 5.68 9.06 6.58
CA ARG A 19 7.00 9.54 6.18
C ARG A 19 7.77 8.48 5.39
N VAL A 20 7.68 7.22 5.81
CA VAL A 20 8.29 6.08 5.11
C VAL A 20 7.69 5.92 3.72
N VAL A 21 6.36 5.99 3.55
CA VAL A 21 5.70 5.96 2.23
C VAL A 21 6.23 7.07 1.33
N VAL A 22 6.27 8.31 1.82
CA VAL A 22 6.74 9.45 1.01
C VAL A 22 8.23 9.34 0.68
N LYS A 23 9.03 8.80 1.60
CA LYS A 23 10.44 8.50 1.34
C LYS A 23 10.58 7.46 0.23
N MET A 24 9.82 6.36 0.29
CA MET A 24 9.79 5.33 -0.74
C MET A 24 9.41 5.93 -2.11
N PHE A 25 8.40 6.80 -2.18
CA PHE A 25 8.05 7.49 -3.42
C PHE A 25 9.21 8.32 -3.98
N ALA A 26 9.90 9.05 -3.12
CA ALA A 26 11.04 9.87 -3.54
C ALA A 26 12.23 9.01 -4.01
N ASP A 27 12.56 7.96 -3.26
CA ASP A 27 13.71 7.11 -3.54
C ASP A 27 13.51 6.31 -4.86
N HIS A 28 12.26 5.98 -5.18
CA HIS A 28 11.92 5.18 -6.37
C HIS A 28 11.22 5.99 -7.47
N GLY A 29 11.19 7.31 -7.39
CA GLY A 29 10.68 8.20 -8.43
C GLY A 29 9.20 7.95 -8.77
N VAL A 30 8.36 7.75 -7.74
CA VAL A 30 6.91 7.65 -7.88
C VAL A 30 6.34 9.06 -7.97
N SER A 31 5.70 9.40 -9.11
CA SER A 31 5.32 10.79 -9.40
C SER A 31 3.97 10.94 -10.10
N CYS A 32 3.25 9.86 -10.37
CA CYS A 32 1.95 9.89 -11.02
C CYS A 32 0.96 8.91 -10.38
N VAL A 33 -0.31 9.13 -10.62
CA VAL A 33 -1.40 8.20 -10.34
C VAL A 33 -1.81 7.51 -11.63
N PRO A 34 -2.31 6.27 -11.59
CA PRO A 34 -2.45 5.40 -10.43
C PRO A 34 -1.09 4.95 -9.87
N ILE A 35 -1.04 4.66 -8.57
CA ILE A 35 0.20 4.20 -7.90
C ILE A 35 0.30 2.68 -8.04
N SER A 36 1.32 2.21 -8.74
CA SER A 36 1.52 0.80 -9.05
C SER A 36 2.54 0.14 -8.12
N GLY A 37 2.10 -0.85 -7.34
CA GLY A 37 2.98 -1.71 -6.55
C GLY A 37 3.98 -2.48 -7.43
N PHE A 38 3.57 -2.91 -8.63
CA PHE A 38 4.45 -3.58 -9.59
C PHE A 38 5.63 -2.70 -10.00
N GLU A 39 5.36 -1.43 -10.34
CA GLU A 39 6.43 -0.51 -10.74
C GLU A 39 7.35 -0.18 -9.57
N ILE A 40 6.80 0.00 -8.37
CA ILE A 40 7.59 0.25 -7.16
C ILE A 40 8.47 -0.96 -6.86
N ALA A 41 7.92 -2.18 -6.82
CA ALA A 41 8.68 -3.41 -6.61
C ALA A 41 9.82 -3.56 -7.62
N LYS A 42 9.53 -3.32 -8.92
CA LYS A 42 10.55 -3.34 -9.98
C LYS A 42 11.68 -2.34 -9.72
N LYS A 43 11.34 -1.11 -9.32
CA LYS A 43 12.35 -0.06 -9.01
C LYS A 43 13.14 -0.36 -7.74
N MET A 44 12.56 -1.10 -6.80
CA MET A 44 13.22 -1.61 -5.61
C MET A 44 14.13 -2.82 -5.90
N GLY A 45 14.03 -3.44 -7.09
CA GLY A 45 14.72 -4.68 -7.41
C GLY A 45 14.03 -5.95 -6.88
N VAL A 46 12.80 -5.81 -6.35
CA VAL A 46 11.99 -6.91 -5.85
C VAL A 46 11.36 -7.69 -7.01
N LYS A 47 11.47 -9.00 -7.00
CA LYS A 47 10.92 -9.88 -8.03
C LYS A 47 9.47 -10.23 -7.70
N VAL A 48 8.54 -9.86 -8.59
CA VAL A 48 7.11 -10.11 -8.41
C VAL A 48 6.68 -11.27 -9.31
N ILE A 49 6.14 -12.34 -8.74
CA ILE A 49 5.87 -13.61 -9.42
C ILE A 49 4.44 -14.07 -9.14
N PRO A 50 3.59 -14.27 -10.18
CA PRO A 50 2.27 -14.81 -9.99
C PRO A 50 2.31 -16.30 -9.61
N TYR A 51 1.32 -16.76 -8.86
CA TYR A 51 1.20 -18.18 -8.49
C TYR A 51 1.08 -19.06 -9.73
N SER A 52 0.38 -18.59 -10.78
CA SER A 52 0.22 -19.30 -12.05
C SER A 52 1.54 -19.61 -12.77
N ALA A 53 2.61 -18.87 -12.49
CA ALA A 53 3.95 -19.15 -13.02
C ALA A 53 4.61 -20.38 -12.39
N ARG A 54 3.94 -21.08 -11.45
CA ARG A 54 4.46 -22.26 -10.74
C ARG A 54 3.63 -23.50 -11.08
N PRO A 55 4.21 -24.71 -10.98
CA PRO A 55 3.46 -25.96 -11.09
C PRO A 55 2.29 -26.00 -10.11
N GLU A 56 1.18 -26.64 -10.49
CA GLU A 56 -0.07 -26.70 -9.69
C GLU A 56 0.15 -27.19 -8.25
N SER A 57 1.01 -28.18 -8.05
CA SER A 57 1.35 -28.67 -6.70
C SER A 57 2.01 -27.59 -5.82
N VAL A 58 2.79 -26.69 -6.43
CA VAL A 58 3.42 -25.56 -5.74
C VAL A 58 2.41 -24.46 -5.48
N GLN A 59 1.53 -24.16 -6.45
CA GLN A 59 0.45 -23.19 -6.27
C GLN A 59 -0.45 -23.56 -5.07
N GLN A 60 -0.80 -24.85 -4.93
CA GLN A 60 -1.59 -25.33 -3.79
C GLN A 60 -0.89 -25.10 -2.44
N LEU A 61 0.44 -25.22 -2.38
CA LEU A 61 1.21 -24.91 -1.18
C LEU A 61 1.22 -23.39 -0.92
N MET A 62 1.40 -22.59 -1.96
CA MET A 62 1.37 -21.11 -1.85
C MET A 62 0.03 -20.61 -1.35
N ARG A 63 -1.10 -21.14 -1.87
CA ARG A 63 -2.45 -20.80 -1.40
C ARG A 63 -2.72 -21.23 0.05
N LYS A 64 -2.03 -22.23 0.56
CA LYS A 64 -2.10 -22.61 1.99
C LYS A 64 -1.33 -21.61 2.86
N GLU A 65 -0.24 -21.05 2.35
CA GLU A 65 0.52 -20.00 3.03
C GLU A 65 -0.25 -18.71 3.06
N SER A 66 -0.69 -18.24 1.90
CA SER A 66 -1.52 -17.05 1.77
C SER A 66 -2.49 -17.18 0.60
N LEU A 67 -3.72 -16.72 0.78
CA LEU A 67 -4.71 -16.66 -0.30
C LEU A 67 -4.48 -15.49 -1.25
N ASP A 68 -3.83 -14.42 -0.80
CA ASP A 68 -3.60 -13.21 -1.61
C ASP A 68 -2.16 -13.13 -2.11
N GLY A 69 -1.17 -13.30 -1.24
CA GLY A 69 0.25 -13.21 -1.58
C GLY A 69 1.13 -13.20 -0.33
N PHE A 70 2.42 -13.31 -0.53
CA PHE A 70 3.42 -13.23 0.53
C PHE A 70 4.77 -12.81 -0.04
N SER A 71 5.63 -12.25 0.80
CA SER A 71 7.02 -11.93 0.48
C SER A 71 7.99 -12.89 1.16
N THR A 72 9.15 -13.07 0.55
CA THR A 72 10.26 -13.84 1.13
C THR A 72 11.59 -13.30 0.67
N GLU A 73 12.56 -13.35 1.53
CA GLU A 73 13.94 -13.04 1.24
C GLU A 73 14.73 -14.37 1.09
N LYS A 74 15.44 -14.54 -0.03
CA LYS A 74 16.27 -15.73 -0.25
C LYS A 74 17.69 -15.54 0.22
N GLU A 75 18.28 -14.42 -0.11
CA GLU A 75 19.59 -13.95 0.31
C GLU A 75 19.43 -12.51 0.73
N GLU A 76 20.34 -11.97 1.51
CA GLU A 76 20.27 -10.60 2.01
C GLU A 76 20.02 -9.59 0.84
N GLY A 77 18.88 -8.94 0.88
CA GLY A 77 18.41 -7.99 -0.14
C GLY A 77 17.77 -8.61 -1.39
N ASP A 78 17.74 -9.95 -1.57
CA ASP A 78 17.09 -10.60 -2.73
C ASP A 78 15.64 -10.97 -2.43
N TRP A 79 14.76 -9.99 -2.51
CA TRP A 79 13.35 -10.11 -2.17
C TRP A 79 12.48 -10.59 -3.33
N TYR A 80 11.51 -11.44 -2.99
CA TYR A 80 10.47 -11.96 -3.88
C TYR A 80 9.10 -11.69 -3.27
N ILE A 81 8.17 -11.23 -4.10
CA ILE A 81 6.74 -11.16 -3.78
C ILE A 81 6.03 -12.16 -4.67
N PHE A 82 5.33 -13.11 -4.06
CA PHE A 82 4.43 -14.02 -4.75
C PHE A 82 2.99 -13.57 -4.54
N TYR A 83 2.18 -13.58 -5.59
CA TYR A 83 0.79 -13.15 -5.52
C TYR A 83 -0.15 -14.11 -6.23
N ASN A 84 -1.37 -14.23 -5.73
CA ASN A 84 -2.42 -15.02 -6.35
C ASN A 84 -3.03 -14.21 -7.50
N ASP A 85 -3.05 -14.81 -8.67
CA ASP A 85 -3.56 -14.24 -9.94
C ASP A 85 -4.72 -15.06 -10.50
N ASP A 86 -5.50 -15.74 -9.64
CA ASP A 86 -6.71 -16.43 -10.05
C ASP A 86 -7.83 -15.42 -10.44
N ASP A 87 -8.90 -15.95 -11.06
CA ASP A 87 -10.00 -15.14 -11.59
C ASP A 87 -10.76 -14.30 -10.53
N GLU A 88 -10.57 -14.60 -9.24
CA GLU A 88 -11.19 -13.84 -8.13
C GLU A 88 -10.35 -12.63 -7.71
N HIS A 89 -9.11 -12.49 -8.24
CA HIS A 89 -8.18 -11.42 -7.93
C HIS A 89 -8.10 -10.43 -9.08
N ASP A 90 -8.85 -9.34 -8.99
CA ASP A 90 -8.73 -8.21 -9.92
C ASP A 90 -7.40 -7.43 -9.70
N TYR A 91 -7.09 -6.55 -10.65
CA TYR A 91 -5.88 -5.73 -10.58
C TYR A 91 -5.78 -4.91 -9.29
N GLY A 92 -6.87 -4.32 -8.83
CA GLY A 92 -6.86 -3.50 -7.61
C GLY A 92 -6.51 -4.31 -6.37
N ARG A 93 -7.03 -5.55 -6.26
CA ARG A 93 -6.71 -6.48 -5.17
C ARG A 93 -5.26 -6.93 -5.24
N ILE A 94 -4.77 -7.30 -6.42
CA ILE A 94 -3.37 -7.70 -6.64
C ILE A 94 -2.43 -6.54 -6.31
N ASN A 95 -2.71 -5.32 -6.80
CA ASN A 95 -1.90 -4.14 -6.53
C ASN A 95 -1.84 -3.81 -5.03
N ASN A 96 -2.97 -3.96 -4.32
CA ASN A 96 -3.01 -3.80 -2.87
C ASN A 96 -2.17 -4.88 -2.15
N THR A 97 -2.23 -6.13 -2.59
CA THR A 97 -1.41 -7.22 -2.05
C THR A 97 0.09 -6.93 -2.24
N ILE A 98 0.50 -6.56 -3.45
CA ILE A 98 1.90 -6.21 -3.71
C ILE A 98 2.34 -5.02 -2.85
N MET A 99 1.51 -3.98 -2.70
CA MET A 99 1.82 -2.84 -1.86
C MET A 99 1.90 -3.21 -0.37
N HIS A 100 1.08 -4.16 0.09
CA HIS A 100 1.13 -4.72 1.43
C HIS A 100 2.48 -5.42 1.69
N GLU A 101 2.92 -6.27 0.76
CA GLU A 101 4.19 -6.98 0.85
C GLU A 101 5.40 -6.01 0.76
N ILE A 102 5.33 -4.99 -0.08
CA ILE A 102 6.30 -3.88 -0.07
C ILE A 102 6.34 -3.23 1.31
N GLY A 103 5.21 -3.09 1.97
CA GLY A 103 5.12 -2.55 3.33
C GLY A 103 5.94 -3.37 4.33
N HIS A 104 5.87 -4.70 4.30
CA HIS A 104 6.70 -5.57 5.15
C HIS A 104 8.19 -5.35 4.91
N ILE A 105 8.61 -5.28 3.64
CA ILE A 105 10.01 -5.07 3.25
C ILE A 105 10.50 -3.69 3.72
N VAL A 106 9.74 -2.64 3.45
CA VAL A 106 10.15 -1.24 3.70
C VAL A 106 10.09 -0.86 5.18
N LEU A 107 9.20 -1.50 5.95
CA LEU A 107 9.10 -1.32 7.41
C LEU A 107 10.01 -2.27 8.19
N ASP A 108 10.77 -3.12 7.48
CA ASP A 108 11.74 -4.08 8.06
C ASP A 108 11.11 -5.01 9.10
N HIS A 109 9.97 -5.60 8.73
CA HIS A 109 9.31 -6.57 9.60
C HIS A 109 10.00 -7.93 9.50
N SER A 110 10.59 -8.37 10.61
CA SER A 110 11.27 -9.68 10.71
C SER A 110 10.35 -10.82 11.15
N GLU A 111 9.17 -10.50 11.68
CA GLU A 111 8.21 -11.46 12.22
C GLU A 111 6.78 -11.06 11.87
N ASP A 112 5.95 -12.07 11.58
CA ASP A 112 4.52 -11.91 11.45
C ASP A 112 3.90 -11.65 12.83
N SER A 113 3.37 -10.46 13.01
CA SER A 113 2.68 -10.09 14.24
C SER A 113 1.40 -9.30 13.91
N GLU A 114 0.43 -9.34 14.82
CA GLU A 114 -0.78 -8.52 14.67
C GLU A 114 -0.46 -7.02 14.51
N LEU A 115 0.63 -6.57 15.11
CA LEU A 115 1.09 -5.19 15.00
C LEU A 115 1.67 -4.92 13.60
N ALA A 116 2.56 -5.78 13.10
CA ALA A 116 3.14 -5.68 11.76
C ALA A 116 2.04 -5.67 10.70
N GLU A 117 1.06 -6.57 10.80
CA GLU A 117 -0.10 -6.62 9.92
C GLU A 117 -0.92 -5.32 9.90
N LYS A 118 -1.11 -4.67 11.05
CA LYS A 118 -1.79 -3.38 11.12
C LYS A 118 -0.99 -2.25 10.48
N GLU A 119 0.31 -2.28 10.65
CA GLU A 119 1.21 -1.30 10.07
C GLU A 119 1.19 -1.38 8.54
N VAL A 120 1.34 -2.57 7.97
CA VAL A 120 1.35 -2.73 6.50
C VAL A 120 -0.01 -2.50 5.87
N LYS A 121 -1.11 -2.87 6.54
CA LYS A 121 -2.46 -2.51 6.08
C LYS A 121 -2.66 -1.00 6.01
N PHE A 122 -2.15 -0.26 6.98
CA PHE A 122 -2.17 1.19 6.92
C PHE A 122 -1.21 1.74 5.85
N PHE A 123 0.00 1.18 5.77
CA PHE A 123 1.00 1.53 4.75
C PHE A 123 0.42 1.42 3.34
N ALA A 124 -0.15 0.27 2.98
CA ALA A 124 -0.71 0.03 1.66
C ALA A 124 -1.87 0.99 1.34
N LYS A 125 -2.81 1.16 2.27
CA LYS A 125 -3.94 2.09 2.09
C LYS A 125 -3.49 3.54 1.90
N TYR A 126 -2.53 3.99 2.70
CA TYR A 126 -1.99 5.35 2.59
C TYR A 126 -1.17 5.53 1.32
N ALA A 127 -0.38 4.53 0.93
CA ALA A 127 0.42 4.59 -0.30
C ALA A 127 -0.44 4.63 -1.56
N LEU A 128 -1.51 3.82 -1.64
CA LEU A 128 -2.33 3.71 -2.84
C LEU A 128 -3.25 4.91 -3.06
N ALA A 129 -3.74 5.56 -1.99
CA ALA A 129 -4.63 6.74 -2.10
C ALA A 129 -4.35 7.78 -1.00
N PRO A 130 -3.22 8.49 -1.05
CA PRO A 130 -2.86 9.49 -0.05
C PRO A 130 -3.85 10.66 -0.01
N PRO A 131 -4.32 11.10 1.16
CA PRO A 131 -5.33 12.17 1.27
C PRO A 131 -4.87 13.50 0.68
N ALA A 132 -3.59 13.82 0.75
CA ALA A 132 -3.06 15.04 0.14
C ALA A 132 -3.13 15.04 -1.40
N LEU A 133 -3.02 13.87 -2.04
CA LEU A 133 -3.23 13.71 -3.49
C LEU A 133 -4.72 13.77 -3.85
N ILE A 134 -5.60 13.12 -3.07
CA ILE A 134 -7.06 13.23 -3.22
C ILE A 134 -7.47 14.70 -3.19
N HIS A 135 -6.95 15.45 -2.22
CA HIS A 135 -7.20 16.89 -2.09
C HIS A 135 -6.67 17.70 -3.27
N LYS A 136 -5.44 17.45 -3.70
CA LYS A 136 -4.81 18.12 -4.85
C LYS A 136 -5.60 17.90 -6.13
N LEU A 137 -6.10 16.68 -6.33
CA LEU A 137 -6.89 16.30 -7.51
C LEU A 137 -8.37 16.71 -7.40
N LYS A 138 -8.79 17.27 -6.24
CA LYS A 138 -10.16 17.74 -5.96
C LYS A 138 -11.21 16.63 -6.10
N LEU A 139 -10.86 15.40 -5.72
CA LEU A 139 -11.78 14.28 -5.76
C LEU A 139 -12.69 14.31 -4.53
N ASN A 140 -14.00 14.19 -4.73
CA ASN A 140 -14.98 14.40 -3.68
C ASN A 140 -15.87 13.19 -3.42
N ASP A 141 -15.80 12.16 -4.24
CA ASP A 141 -16.57 10.93 -4.06
C ASP A 141 -15.70 9.67 -4.26
N ALA A 142 -16.27 8.52 -3.86
CA ALA A 142 -15.56 7.25 -3.89
C ALA A 142 -15.34 6.72 -5.31
N GLN A 143 -16.24 7.06 -6.27
CA GLN A 143 -16.10 6.57 -7.64
C GLN A 143 -14.91 7.25 -8.33
N ASP A 144 -14.81 8.57 -8.23
CA ASP A 144 -13.68 9.31 -8.78
C ASP A 144 -12.34 8.84 -8.18
N ILE A 145 -12.32 8.56 -6.86
CA ILE A 145 -11.13 8.02 -6.19
C ILE A 145 -10.79 6.61 -6.73
N ALA A 146 -11.79 5.74 -6.89
CA ALA A 146 -11.59 4.40 -7.42
C ALA A 146 -11.01 4.45 -8.84
N ASP A 147 -11.56 5.28 -9.69
CA ASP A 147 -11.16 5.40 -11.09
C ASP A 147 -9.75 6.00 -11.25
N ILE A 148 -9.44 7.05 -10.51
CA ILE A 148 -8.13 7.73 -10.62
C ILE A 148 -6.98 6.94 -9.98
N PHE A 149 -7.24 6.26 -8.87
CA PHE A 149 -6.21 5.48 -8.18
C PHE A 149 -6.21 3.99 -8.54
N GLU A 150 -7.14 3.54 -9.40
CA GLU A 150 -7.32 2.14 -9.82
C GLU A 150 -7.40 1.18 -8.62
N ILE A 151 -8.22 1.54 -7.63
CA ILE A 151 -8.51 0.75 -6.45
C ILE A 151 -9.98 0.34 -6.42
N SER A 152 -10.33 -0.70 -5.64
CA SER A 152 -11.73 -1.11 -5.53
C SER A 152 -12.61 0.01 -4.95
N TYR A 153 -13.90 0.00 -5.29
CA TYR A 153 -14.87 0.98 -4.75
C TYR A 153 -14.92 0.95 -3.22
N GLU A 154 -14.80 -0.23 -2.62
CA GLU A 154 -14.72 -0.37 -1.16
C GLU A 154 -13.46 0.31 -0.59
N ALA A 155 -12.29 0.08 -1.19
CA ALA A 155 -11.04 0.74 -0.79
C ALA A 155 -11.12 2.26 -0.97
N ALA A 156 -11.72 2.74 -2.05
CA ALA A 156 -11.98 4.16 -2.29
C ALA A 156 -12.91 4.77 -1.23
N GLY A 157 -13.93 4.03 -0.78
CA GLY A 157 -14.79 4.43 0.34
C GLY A 157 -14.00 4.62 1.64
N TYR A 158 -13.06 3.71 1.94
CA TYR A 158 -12.15 3.88 3.09
C TYR A 158 -11.21 5.08 2.91
N ALA A 159 -10.67 5.29 1.70
CA ALA A 159 -9.80 6.41 1.40
C ALA A 159 -10.53 7.75 1.55
N LEU A 160 -11.77 7.85 1.05
CA LEU A 160 -12.63 9.03 1.21
C LEU A 160 -12.93 9.33 2.70
N ASN A 161 -13.28 8.30 3.48
CA ASN A 161 -13.50 8.46 4.92
C ASN A 161 -12.23 8.93 5.64
N TYR A 162 -11.07 8.42 5.25
CA TYR A 162 -9.79 8.84 5.80
C TYR A 162 -9.44 10.28 5.38
N TYR A 163 -9.70 10.65 4.12
CA TYR A 163 -9.53 12.00 3.61
C TYR A 163 -10.41 13.02 4.35
N ASN A 164 -11.68 12.70 4.61
CA ASN A 164 -12.57 13.56 5.38
C ASN A 164 -12.07 13.78 6.82
N LYS A 165 -11.54 12.74 7.46
CA LYS A 165 -10.89 12.88 8.77
C LYS A 165 -9.65 13.77 8.69
N TRP A 166 -8.80 13.57 7.68
CA TRP A 166 -7.61 14.38 7.44
C TRP A 166 -7.97 15.87 7.26
N LEU A 167 -9.03 16.21 6.52
CA LEU A 167 -9.54 17.58 6.39
C LEU A 167 -9.95 18.17 7.75
N ASN A 168 -10.70 17.41 8.55
CA ASN A 168 -11.21 17.86 9.85
C ASN A 168 -10.09 18.07 10.88
N TYR A 169 -8.97 17.40 10.75
CA TYR A 169 -7.80 17.52 11.65
C TYR A 169 -6.70 18.45 11.10
N GLY A 170 -7.05 19.40 10.24
CA GLY A 170 -6.14 20.44 9.76
C GLY A 170 -5.31 20.06 8.55
N GLY A 171 -5.78 19.08 7.76
CA GLY A 171 -5.08 18.58 6.58
C GLY A 171 -4.76 19.60 5.49
N ILE A 172 -5.49 20.73 5.42
CA ILE A 172 -5.16 21.84 4.52
C ILE A 172 -3.84 22.55 4.87
N HIS A 173 -3.33 22.34 6.08
CA HIS A 173 -2.00 22.75 6.49
C HIS A 173 -1.04 21.56 6.30
N TYR A 174 -0.58 21.35 5.06
CA TYR A 174 0.26 20.23 4.72
C TYR A 174 1.50 20.11 5.61
N LYS A 175 1.79 18.90 6.06
CA LYS A 175 3.05 18.57 6.73
C LYS A 175 4.20 18.51 5.74
N ASP A 176 5.44 18.62 6.21
CA ASP A 176 6.63 18.66 5.35
C ASP A 176 6.72 17.47 4.39
N TYR A 177 6.39 16.26 4.86
CA TYR A 177 6.39 15.06 4.00
C TYR A 177 5.26 15.10 2.96
N GLU A 178 4.08 15.67 3.28
CA GLU A 178 3.00 15.85 2.32
C GLU A 178 3.38 16.87 1.24
N LEU A 179 4.01 17.98 1.63
CA LEU A 179 4.56 18.94 0.67
C LEU A 179 5.63 18.30 -0.24
N ARG A 180 6.49 17.45 0.32
CA ARG A 180 7.46 16.69 -0.47
C ARG A 180 6.76 15.79 -1.49
N MET A 181 5.75 15.02 -1.07
CA MET A 181 4.96 14.18 -1.95
C MET A 181 4.28 15.01 -3.05
N LEU A 182 3.62 16.10 -2.70
CA LEU A 182 2.95 16.98 -3.68
C LEU A 182 3.92 17.55 -4.72
N ARG A 183 5.17 17.82 -4.35
CA ARG A 183 6.22 18.24 -5.31
C ARG A 183 6.61 17.12 -6.27
N LEU A 184 6.75 15.88 -5.78
CA LEU A 184 7.03 14.72 -6.64
C LEU A 184 5.95 14.57 -7.72
N PHE A 185 4.68 14.68 -7.32
CA PHE A 185 3.52 14.53 -8.23
C PHE A 185 3.20 15.80 -9.04
N ALA A 186 3.86 16.93 -8.79
CA ALA A 186 3.72 18.15 -9.58
C ALA A 186 4.72 18.24 -10.74
N ALA A 187 5.80 17.46 -10.70
CA ALA A 187 6.89 17.55 -11.68
C ALA A 187 6.56 16.91 -13.05
N VAL A 188 5.39 16.31 -13.21
CA VAL A 188 4.97 15.53 -14.39
C VAL A 188 3.72 16.15 -15.06
N GLY A 189 3.41 17.41 -14.75
CA GLY A 189 2.30 18.19 -15.38
C GLY A 189 2.82 19.16 -16.40
#